data_55b2cfed1753eb77d1bca48dd25b0c98
#
_entry.id   55b2cfed1753eb77d1bca48dd25b0c98
#
_cell.length_a   1.000
_cell.length_b   1.000
_cell.length_c   1.000
_cell.angle_alpha   90.00
_cell.angle_beta   90.00
_cell.angle_gamma   90.00
#
_symmetry.space_group_name_H-M   'P 1'
#
loop_
_entity.id
_entity.type
_entity.pdbx_description
1 polymer ?
#
loop_
_entity_poly.entity_id
_entity_poly.type
_entity_poly.pdbx_seq_one_letter_code
_entity_poly.pdbx_strand_id
1 'polypeptide(L)'
;MSKALLCVAGLFIIIVIGHTVIVAQPGAGSSAESMKAPVAKKEAKVLKIHGYEIVDNYAWLRDRNKEKDPAIIQYLKDNNAYTETFMGKHQPFVDALYKEMLGRIKQDDTSVPYKLGDFWYFNKTEEGKQYPVYLRSKTRDLANPEVLLDQNEMAKGHEYYAISDIHPSDDGNLLAFAIDTTGYRQYLLQIKDLRTGQLLPDKIERVTSAEWSNDSKYLFVGQEDPVSKRSDKIWRHEVGTDKNDLLFEEKDVLFNAGVSRSRDKKMLFINSYAKTMREAQYLPADNPTGDWKVLAPRRAGHEYSADYDSGEFYFVTNKDGAENFKVMKAPASDPSEKSWTDFIPYDPNVKIDGVDFFKDYAAVSEVENGLEYVRVMDRKTKRAPVRIPTPESVYTMGLANNPEYDTPVIRYGYSSMITPNSTYEFDLKARESKLVKQQ
;
A
#
# COMPACT_ATOMS: atom_id res chain seq x y z
N MET A 1 51.13 -51.81 38.84
CA MET A 1 52.30 -51.92 38.00
C MET A 1 51.92 -51.81 36.53
N SER A 2 52.64 -50.92 35.95
CA SER A 2 52.93 -50.73 34.55
C SER A 2 51.80 -50.45 33.52
N LYS A 3 51.93 -49.26 33.03
CA LYS A 3 51.17 -48.57 31.92
C LYS A 3 51.54 -49.17 30.59
N ALA A 4 50.59 -49.20 29.67
CA ALA A 4 50.88 -49.12 28.25
C ALA A 4 49.91 -48.17 27.59
N LEU A 5 50.49 -47.09 27.08
CA LEU A 5 49.89 -46.00 26.33
C LEU A 5 49.85 -46.46 24.87
N LEU A 6 48.66 -46.52 24.27
CA LEU A 6 48.51 -46.74 22.82
C LEU A 6 48.06 -45.41 22.20
N CYS A 7 48.97 -44.77 21.48
CA CYS A 7 48.69 -43.67 20.59
C CYS A 7 48.02 -44.19 19.31
N VAL A 8 46.78 -43.82 19.07
CA VAL A 8 46.15 -43.97 17.76
C VAL A 8 46.24 -42.61 17.04
N ALA A 9 47.13 -42.56 16.05
CA ALA A 9 47.21 -41.40 15.17
C ALA A 9 46.08 -41.44 14.19
N GLY A 10 45.07 -40.59 14.38
CA GLY A 10 44.00 -40.37 13.43
C GLY A 10 44.48 -39.49 12.29
N LEU A 11 44.53 -40.06 11.10
CA LEU A 11 44.87 -39.33 9.87
C LEU A 11 43.64 -38.48 9.45
N PHE A 12 43.67 -37.18 9.70
CA PHE A 12 42.70 -36.24 9.15
C PHE A 12 43.08 -35.94 7.72
N ILE A 13 42.32 -36.51 6.76
CA ILE A 13 42.36 -36.08 5.37
C ILE A 13 41.56 -34.80 5.24
N ILE A 14 42.28 -33.66 5.18
CA ILE A 14 41.66 -32.38 4.81
C ILE A 14 41.49 -32.37 3.31
N ILE A 15 40.25 -32.60 2.84
CA ILE A 15 39.89 -32.36 1.44
C ILE A 15 39.76 -30.83 1.29
N VAL A 16 40.81 -30.19 0.78
CA VAL A 16 40.75 -28.81 0.31
C VAL A 16 40.03 -28.80 -1.01
N ILE A 17 38.73 -28.50 -0.99
CA ILE A 17 37.98 -28.18 -2.22
C ILE A 17 38.46 -26.78 -2.63
N GLY A 18 39.41 -26.75 -3.56
CA GLY A 18 39.87 -25.54 -4.19
C GLY A 18 38.77 -24.90 -4.96
N HIS A 19 38.14 -23.87 -4.40
CA HIS A 19 37.32 -22.95 -5.19
C HIS A 19 38.30 -22.14 -6.06
N THR A 20 38.44 -22.54 -7.32
CA THR A 20 39.07 -21.71 -8.34
C THR A 20 38.15 -20.51 -8.56
N VAL A 21 38.47 -19.41 -7.89
CA VAL A 21 37.89 -18.10 -8.28
C VAL A 21 38.49 -17.80 -9.65
N ILE A 22 37.70 -18.04 -10.70
CA ILE A 22 38.03 -17.54 -12.04
C ILE A 22 37.87 -16.02 -11.97
N VAL A 23 38.96 -15.32 -11.66
CA VAL A 23 39.07 -13.90 -11.94
C VAL A 23 39.14 -13.81 -13.45
N ALA A 24 38.03 -13.46 -14.08
CA ALA A 24 38.00 -13.12 -15.50
C ALA A 24 38.92 -11.91 -15.68
N GLN A 25 40.09 -12.13 -16.26
CA GLN A 25 40.92 -11.03 -16.76
C GLN A 25 40.11 -10.33 -17.87
N PRO A 26 40.07 -8.98 -17.87
CA PRO A 26 39.47 -8.27 -18.97
C PRO A 26 40.27 -8.58 -20.23
N GLY A 27 39.70 -9.39 -21.10
CA GLY A 27 40.24 -9.65 -22.44
C GLY A 27 40.42 -8.33 -23.16
N ALA A 28 41.64 -8.08 -23.64
CA ALA A 28 41.94 -7.02 -24.58
C ALA A 28 41.12 -7.27 -25.85
N GLY A 29 39.94 -6.67 -25.93
CA GLY A 29 39.02 -6.75 -27.07
C GLY A 29 38.85 -5.37 -27.68
N SER A 30 39.19 -5.29 -28.93
CA SER A 30 38.81 -4.32 -29.97
C SER A 30 38.40 -2.92 -29.49
N SER A 31 39.09 -1.92 -30.04
CA SER A 31 38.74 -0.49 -29.99
C SER A 31 37.35 -0.22 -30.63
N ALA A 32 36.28 -0.56 -29.90
CA ALA A 32 35.02 0.14 -30.11
C ALA A 32 35.24 1.55 -29.55
N GLU A 33 35.21 2.58 -30.38
CA GLU A 33 35.17 3.97 -29.95
C GLU A 33 34.21 4.05 -28.78
N SER A 34 34.72 4.40 -27.59
CA SER A 34 33.91 4.51 -26.40
C SER A 34 32.96 5.67 -26.62
N MET A 35 31.70 5.38 -26.91
CA MET A 35 30.67 6.40 -27.03
C MET A 35 30.70 7.22 -25.73
N LYS A 36 30.99 8.52 -25.88
CA LYS A 36 31.04 9.41 -24.71
C LYS A 36 29.64 9.68 -24.20
N ALA A 37 29.48 9.63 -22.87
CA ALA A 37 28.22 10.01 -22.26
C ALA A 37 27.82 11.42 -22.66
N PRO A 38 26.55 11.67 -23.01
CA PRO A 38 26.07 13.02 -23.32
C PRO A 38 26.25 13.93 -22.11
N VAL A 39 26.71 15.17 -22.40
CA VAL A 39 26.91 16.15 -21.33
C VAL A 39 25.85 17.24 -21.46
N ALA A 40 25.06 17.44 -20.40
CA ALA A 40 24.08 18.51 -20.36
C ALA A 40 24.77 19.88 -20.42
N LYS A 41 24.26 20.76 -21.27
CA LYS A 41 24.70 22.16 -21.30
C LYS A 41 24.40 22.82 -19.96
N LYS A 42 25.27 23.74 -19.52
CA LYS A 42 25.06 24.54 -18.34
C LYS A 42 24.51 25.92 -18.72
N GLU A 43 23.29 26.20 -18.22
CA GLU A 43 22.66 27.53 -18.36
C GLU A 43 22.24 27.98 -16.97
N ALA A 44 23.00 28.90 -16.38
CA ALA A 44 22.78 29.32 -15.00
C ALA A 44 21.43 30.05 -14.84
N LYS A 45 20.58 29.54 -13.95
CA LYS A 45 19.37 30.21 -13.48
C LYS A 45 19.46 30.44 -12.00
N VAL A 46 19.41 31.67 -11.55
CA VAL A 46 19.43 32.02 -10.14
C VAL A 46 18.02 31.92 -9.58
N LEU A 47 17.88 31.09 -8.55
CA LEU A 47 16.65 30.94 -7.76
C LEU A 47 16.87 31.58 -6.39
N LYS A 48 15.94 32.46 -5.95
CA LYS A 48 15.96 33.05 -4.63
C LYS A 48 14.89 32.39 -3.78
N ILE A 49 15.30 31.59 -2.79
CA ILE A 49 14.40 30.82 -1.93
C ILE A 49 14.87 30.96 -0.48
N HIS A 50 13.96 31.35 0.41
CA HIS A 50 14.22 31.50 1.85
C HIS A 50 15.47 32.36 2.20
N GLY A 51 15.73 33.40 1.39
CA GLY A 51 16.90 34.28 1.60
C GLY A 51 18.22 33.75 1.02
N TYR A 52 18.23 32.57 0.38
CA TYR A 52 19.39 31.99 -0.28
C TYR A 52 19.32 32.19 -1.80
N GLU A 53 20.47 32.41 -2.44
CA GLU A 53 20.61 32.35 -3.89
C GLU A 53 21.15 30.96 -4.27
N ILE A 54 20.37 30.22 -5.08
CA ILE A 54 20.72 28.89 -5.58
C ILE A 54 20.91 29.01 -7.09
N VAL A 55 22.08 28.65 -7.60
CA VAL A 55 22.34 28.60 -9.04
C VAL A 55 21.99 27.22 -9.57
N ASP A 56 20.89 27.13 -10.33
CA ASP A 56 20.51 25.91 -11.03
C ASP A 56 20.96 25.98 -12.49
N ASN A 57 22.03 25.27 -12.83
CA ASN A 57 22.60 25.21 -14.17
C ASN A 57 21.78 24.36 -15.15
N TYR A 58 20.81 23.61 -14.66
CA TYR A 58 20.04 22.61 -15.40
C TYR A 58 18.53 22.87 -15.36
N ALA A 59 18.12 24.06 -14.92
CA ALA A 59 16.72 24.48 -14.89
C ALA A 59 16.02 24.38 -16.26
N TRP A 60 16.79 24.44 -17.34
CA TRP A 60 16.32 24.31 -18.72
C TRP A 60 15.76 22.92 -19.04
N LEU A 61 16.20 21.85 -18.33
CA LEU A 61 15.67 20.49 -18.48
C LEU A 61 14.20 20.36 -18.02
N ARG A 62 13.66 21.35 -17.29
CA ARG A 62 12.25 21.41 -16.95
C ARG A 62 11.46 22.03 -18.08
N ASP A 63 10.81 21.21 -18.89
CA ASP A 63 9.84 21.66 -19.88
C ASP A 63 8.53 22.10 -19.19
N ARG A 64 8.56 23.31 -18.61
CA ARG A 64 7.41 23.87 -17.86
C ARG A 64 6.22 24.21 -18.77
N ASN A 65 6.49 24.48 -20.03
CA ASN A 65 5.46 24.88 -20.99
C ASN A 65 4.79 23.68 -21.66
N LYS A 66 5.25 22.45 -21.39
CA LYS A 66 4.78 21.21 -22.02
C LYS A 66 4.86 21.24 -23.57
N GLU A 67 5.74 22.07 -24.10
CA GLU A 67 5.91 22.29 -25.56
C GLU A 67 6.82 21.25 -26.20
N LYS A 68 7.35 20.30 -25.43
CA LYS A 68 8.30 19.26 -25.88
C LYS A 68 9.51 19.93 -26.59
N ASP A 69 10.22 20.81 -25.86
CA ASP A 69 11.40 21.50 -26.35
C ASP A 69 12.32 20.50 -27.08
N PRO A 70 12.61 20.74 -28.41
CA PRO A 70 13.41 19.81 -29.20
C PRO A 70 14.81 19.56 -28.63
N ALA A 71 15.42 20.54 -27.96
CA ALA A 71 16.74 20.39 -27.35
C ALA A 71 16.71 19.44 -26.13
N ILE A 72 15.67 19.52 -25.33
CA ILE A 72 15.45 18.59 -24.21
C ILE A 72 15.21 17.18 -24.75
N ILE A 73 14.32 17.05 -25.72
CA ILE A 73 13.99 15.74 -26.32
C ILE A 73 15.23 15.10 -26.96
N GLN A 74 16.04 15.92 -27.68
CA GLN A 74 17.28 15.39 -28.27
C GLN A 74 18.26 14.93 -27.20
N TYR A 75 18.49 15.72 -26.15
CA TYR A 75 19.36 15.32 -25.05
C TYR A 75 18.90 14.01 -24.38
N LEU A 76 17.60 13.81 -24.19
CA LEU A 76 17.05 12.54 -23.66
C LEU A 76 17.29 11.36 -24.63
N LYS A 77 17.08 11.57 -25.93
CA LYS A 77 17.35 10.54 -26.96
C LYS A 77 18.82 10.14 -26.99
N ASP A 78 19.73 11.12 -26.89
CA ASP A 78 21.18 10.87 -26.88
C ASP A 78 21.58 10.05 -25.64
N ASN A 79 20.98 10.32 -24.45
CA ASN A 79 21.19 9.53 -23.24
C ASN A 79 20.65 8.11 -23.39
N ASN A 80 19.47 7.94 -23.99
CA ASN A 80 18.92 6.60 -24.25
C ASN A 80 19.84 5.80 -25.19
N ALA A 81 20.29 6.40 -26.30
CA ALA A 81 21.21 5.76 -27.24
C ALA A 81 22.55 5.38 -26.59
N TYR A 82 23.08 6.26 -25.73
CA TYR A 82 24.27 5.92 -24.93
C TYR A 82 24.02 4.74 -24.01
N THR A 83 22.91 4.74 -23.27
CA THR A 83 22.52 3.66 -22.36
C THR A 83 22.35 2.33 -23.10
N GLU A 84 21.64 2.34 -24.24
CA GLU A 84 21.45 1.14 -25.09
C GLU A 84 22.79 0.58 -25.58
N THR A 85 23.71 1.46 -26.03
CA THR A 85 25.04 1.03 -26.47
C THR A 85 25.88 0.49 -25.33
N PHE A 86 25.82 1.11 -24.15
CA PHE A 86 26.55 0.66 -22.96
C PHE A 86 26.00 -0.68 -22.45
N MET A 87 24.69 -0.77 -22.25
CA MET A 87 24.02 -1.96 -21.72
C MET A 87 23.98 -3.11 -22.71
N GLY A 88 23.93 -2.83 -24.02
CA GLY A 88 23.87 -3.86 -25.06
C GLY A 88 25.05 -4.86 -25.00
N LYS A 89 26.21 -4.40 -24.53
CA LYS A 89 27.39 -5.27 -24.31
C LYS A 89 27.14 -6.31 -23.20
N HIS A 90 26.21 -6.03 -22.29
CA HIS A 90 25.87 -6.88 -21.14
C HIS A 90 24.59 -7.67 -21.37
N GLN A 91 23.95 -7.56 -22.54
CA GLN A 91 22.66 -8.19 -22.82
C GLN A 91 22.63 -9.71 -22.53
N PRO A 92 23.65 -10.51 -22.91
CA PRO A 92 23.68 -11.93 -22.57
C PRO A 92 23.65 -12.23 -21.06
N PHE A 93 24.29 -11.37 -20.24
CA PHE A 93 24.26 -11.47 -18.79
C PHE A 93 22.87 -11.07 -18.24
N VAL A 94 22.28 -9.97 -18.74
CA VAL A 94 20.94 -9.53 -18.38
C VAL A 94 19.92 -10.64 -18.69
N ASP A 95 20.00 -11.27 -19.86
CA ASP A 95 19.09 -12.35 -20.27
C ASP A 95 19.25 -13.58 -19.39
N ALA A 96 20.49 -13.95 -19.03
CA ALA A 96 20.76 -15.07 -18.13
C ALA A 96 20.20 -14.81 -16.74
N LEU A 97 20.43 -13.62 -16.20
CA LEU A 97 19.93 -13.20 -14.88
C LEU A 97 18.40 -13.14 -14.86
N TYR A 98 17.79 -12.58 -15.92
CA TYR A 98 16.33 -12.56 -16.07
C TYR A 98 15.73 -13.96 -16.04
N LYS A 99 16.30 -14.90 -16.80
CA LYS A 99 15.84 -16.29 -16.82
C LYS A 99 15.97 -16.96 -15.46
N GLU A 100 17.08 -16.71 -14.75
CA GLU A 100 17.29 -17.23 -13.41
C GLU A 100 16.24 -16.69 -12.43
N MET A 101 16.01 -15.37 -12.43
CA MET A 101 15.01 -14.73 -11.57
C MET A 101 13.60 -15.24 -11.88
N LEU A 102 13.23 -15.30 -13.15
CA LEU A 102 11.91 -15.78 -13.59
C LEU A 102 11.68 -17.25 -13.19
N GLY A 103 12.72 -18.09 -13.30
CA GLY A 103 12.65 -19.51 -12.91
C GLY A 103 12.45 -19.73 -11.40
N ARG A 104 12.67 -18.71 -10.58
CA ARG A 104 12.42 -18.74 -9.12
C ARG A 104 11.01 -18.30 -8.74
N ILE A 105 10.29 -17.69 -9.68
CA ILE A 105 8.93 -17.17 -9.44
C ILE A 105 7.91 -18.22 -9.81
N LYS A 106 7.01 -18.54 -8.90
CA LYS A 106 5.83 -19.36 -9.20
C LYS A 106 4.86 -18.54 -10.05
N GLN A 107 4.81 -18.81 -11.35
CA GLN A 107 4.01 -18.05 -12.30
C GLN A 107 2.51 -18.37 -12.18
N ASP A 108 2.15 -19.67 -12.08
CA ASP A 108 0.78 -20.10 -11.77
C ASP A 108 0.53 -20.03 -10.28
N ASP A 109 -0.03 -18.92 -9.82
CA ASP A 109 -0.23 -18.68 -8.40
C ASP A 109 -1.60 -18.10 -8.09
N THR A 110 -2.09 -18.36 -6.88
CA THR A 110 -3.34 -17.81 -6.35
C THR A 110 -3.03 -17.04 -5.07
N SER A 111 -3.51 -15.79 -4.97
CA SER A 111 -3.36 -15.00 -3.75
C SER A 111 -4.10 -15.64 -2.58
N VAL A 112 -3.71 -15.29 -1.35
CA VAL A 112 -4.48 -15.70 -0.17
C VAL A 112 -5.88 -15.07 -0.24
N PRO A 113 -6.96 -15.86 -0.31
CA PRO A 113 -8.30 -15.32 -0.43
C PRO A 113 -8.72 -14.58 0.85
N TYR A 114 -9.36 -13.42 0.72
CA TYR A 114 -9.95 -12.68 1.84
C TYR A 114 -11.47 -12.71 1.75
N LYS A 115 -12.13 -12.77 2.91
CA LYS A 115 -13.58 -12.71 2.99
C LYS A 115 -14.05 -11.25 3.04
N LEU A 116 -15.11 -10.93 2.30
CA LEU A 116 -15.86 -9.68 2.42
C LEU A 116 -17.34 -9.98 2.14
N GLY A 117 -18.18 -9.83 3.16
CA GLY A 117 -19.58 -10.23 3.09
C GLY A 117 -19.74 -11.72 2.80
N ASP A 118 -20.50 -12.05 1.76
CA ASP A 118 -20.81 -13.44 1.40
C ASP A 118 -19.76 -14.11 0.50
N PHE A 119 -18.70 -13.39 0.13
CA PHE A 119 -17.74 -13.85 -0.87
C PHE A 119 -16.31 -13.87 -0.35
N TRP A 120 -15.52 -14.77 -0.93
CA TRP A 120 -14.08 -14.85 -0.84
C TRP A 120 -13.47 -14.28 -2.11
N TYR A 121 -12.69 -13.21 -1.99
CA TYR A 121 -12.05 -12.50 -3.10
C TYR A 121 -10.58 -12.90 -3.20
N PHE A 122 -10.11 -13.09 -4.42
CA PHE A 122 -8.72 -13.46 -4.70
C PHE A 122 -8.33 -13.07 -6.10
N ASN A 123 -7.05 -13.11 -6.39
CA ASN A 123 -6.54 -13.05 -7.76
C ASN A 123 -5.71 -14.28 -8.08
N LYS A 124 -5.58 -14.53 -9.38
CA LYS A 124 -4.81 -15.64 -9.93
C LYS A 124 -3.92 -15.14 -11.05
N THR A 125 -2.66 -15.57 -11.05
CA THR A 125 -1.74 -15.40 -12.17
C THR A 125 -1.62 -16.70 -12.93
N GLU A 126 -1.31 -16.64 -14.21
CA GLU A 126 -1.15 -17.81 -15.10
C GLU A 126 0.15 -17.65 -15.89
N GLU A 127 0.85 -18.77 -16.10
CA GLU A 127 2.10 -18.78 -16.87
C GLU A 127 1.91 -18.21 -18.27
N GLY A 128 2.84 -17.35 -18.68
CA GLY A 128 2.81 -16.69 -19.99
C GLY A 128 1.83 -15.53 -20.08
N LYS A 129 1.06 -15.20 -19.02
CA LYS A 129 0.22 -14.02 -18.95
C LYS A 129 0.89 -12.92 -18.15
N GLN A 130 0.67 -11.67 -18.55
CA GLN A 130 1.29 -10.49 -17.91
C GLN A 130 0.56 -10.02 -16.67
N TYR A 131 -0.75 -10.22 -16.60
CA TYR A 131 -1.63 -9.64 -15.61
C TYR A 131 -2.43 -10.69 -14.84
N PRO A 132 -2.88 -10.38 -13.61
CA PRO A 132 -3.76 -11.25 -12.86
C PRO A 132 -5.20 -11.25 -13.42
N VAL A 133 -5.93 -12.28 -13.04
CA VAL A 133 -7.39 -12.35 -13.12
C VAL A 133 -7.95 -12.19 -11.71
N TYR A 134 -8.92 -11.30 -11.52
CA TYR A 134 -9.60 -11.06 -10.24
C TYR A 134 -10.88 -11.87 -10.18
N LEU A 135 -11.06 -12.60 -9.09
CA LEU A 135 -12.13 -13.58 -8.92
C LEU A 135 -12.76 -13.47 -7.53
N ARG A 136 -13.97 -14.03 -7.40
CA ARG A 136 -14.60 -14.30 -6.10
C ARG A 136 -15.25 -15.68 -6.10
N SER A 137 -15.43 -16.25 -4.92
CA SER A 137 -16.17 -17.49 -4.68
C SER A 137 -17.02 -17.38 -3.43
N LYS A 138 -18.10 -18.16 -3.35
CA LYS A 138 -18.92 -18.24 -2.14
C LYS A 138 -18.29 -19.09 -1.04
N THR A 139 -17.27 -19.86 -1.37
CA THR A 139 -16.62 -20.77 -0.43
C THR A 139 -15.12 -20.52 -0.32
N ARG A 140 -14.54 -20.79 0.83
CA ARG A 140 -13.12 -20.57 1.12
C ARG A 140 -12.19 -21.47 0.30
N ASP A 141 -12.64 -22.64 -0.11
CA ASP A 141 -11.91 -23.56 -0.99
C ASP A 141 -11.91 -23.10 -2.46
N LEU A 142 -12.53 -21.94 -2.74
CA LEU A 142 -12.57 -21.28 -4.05
C LEU A 142 -13.29 -22.10 -5.12
N ALA A 143 -14.24 -22.97 -4.71
CA ALA A 143 -15.06 -23.73 -5.64
C ALA A 143 -15.92 -22.81 -6.52
N ASN A 144 -16.05 -23.13 -7.81
CA ASN A 144 -16.86 -22.43 -8.80
C ASN A 144 -16.66 -20.88 -8.77
N PRO A 145 -15.43 -20.41 -9.02
CA PRO A 145 -15.14 -18.99 -8.93
C PRO A 145 -15.79 -18.22 -10.08
N GLU A 146 -16.25 -17.02 -9.74
CA GLU A 146 -16.74 -16.02 -10.69
C GLU A 146 -15.63 -15.06 -11.05
N VAL A 147 -15.41 -14.81 -12.34
CA VAL A 147 -14.45 -13.81 -12.83
C VAL A 147 -15.05 -12.42 -12.71
N LEU A 148 -14.41 -11.58 -11.91
CA LEU A 148 -14.77 -10.17 -11.76
C LEU A 148 -14.15 -9.33 -12.88
N LEU A 149 -12.82 -9.40 -13.02
CA LEU A 149 -12.03 -8.69 -14.03
C LEU A 149 -10.92 -9.60 -14.54
N ASP A 150 -10.83 -9.79 -15.86
CA ASP A 150 -9.66 -10.37 -16.50
C ASP A 150 -8.81 -9.23 -17.07
N GLN A 151 -7.73 -8.86 -16.34
CA GLN A 151 -6.88 -7.75 -16.74
C GLN A 151 -6.14 -8.05 -18.06
N ASN A 152 -5.90 -9.31 -18.41
CA ASN A 152 -5.25 -9.66 -19.68
C ASN A 152 -6.17 -9.35 -20.86
N GLU A 153 -7.47 -9.65 -20.74
CA GLU A 153 -8.45 -9.29 -21.76
C GLU A 153 -8.65 -7.77 -21.87
N MET A 154 -8.72 -7.11 -20.72
CA MET A 154 -8.93 -5.65 -20.64
C MET A 154 -7.73 -4.86 -21.17
N ALA A 155 -6.51 -5.38 -21.05
CA ALA A 155 -5.28 -4.74 -21.52
C ALA A 155 -5.08 -4.81 -23.05
N LYS A 156 -5.88 -5.60 -23.77
CA LYS A 156 -5.73 -5.72 -25.23
C LYS A 156 -5.91 -4.38 -25.94
N GLY A 157 -4.96 -4.03 -26.78
CA GLY A 157 -4.95 -2.77 -27.52
C GLY A 157 -4.37 -1.57 -26.75
N HIS A 158 -3.88 -1.77 -25.53
CA HIS A 158 -3.20 -0.76 -24.74
C HIS A 158 -1.72 -1.10 -24.59
N GLU A 159 -0.84 -0.09 -24.71
CA GLU A 159 0.59 -0.24 -24.45
C GLU A 159 0.90 -0.39 -22.95
N TYR A 160 0.04 0.20 -22.13
CA TYR A 160 0.09 0.13 -20.67
C TYR A 160 -1.32 -0.08 -20.12
N TYR A 161 -1.45 -0.92 -19.09
CA TYR A 161 -2.72 -1.16 -18.42
C TYR A 161 -2.50 -1.52 -16.94
N ALA A 162 -3.07 -0.75 -16.05
CA ALA A 162 -3.07 -1.03 -14.62
C ALA A 162 -4.48 -0.95 -14.05
N ILE A 163 -4.77 -1.81 -13.08
CA ILE A 163 -6.01 -1.76 -12.28
C ILE A 163 -5.63 -1.44 -10.85
N SER A 164 -6.39 -0.55 -10.22
CA SER A 164 -6.33 -0.24 -8.80
C SER A 164 -7.72 -0.09 -8.21
N ASP A 165 -7.79 0.10 -6.91
CA ASP A 165 -9.02 0.44 -6.18
C ASP A 165 -10.20 -0.48 -6.52
N ILE A 166 -10.00 -1.78 -6.30
CA ILE A 166 -11.04 -2.79 -6.52
C ILE A 166 -11.92 -2.86 -5.27
N HIS A 167 -13.09 -2.24 -5.33
CA HIS A 167 -14.04 -2.09 -4.23
C HIS A 167 -15.40 -2.73 -4.56
N PRO A 168 -15.68 -3.96 -4.14
CA PRO A 168 -17.03 -4.51 -4.18
C PRO A 168 -17.97 -3.70 -3.28
N SER A 169 -19.22 -3.50 -3.73
CA SER A 169 -20.27 -2.99 -2.85
C SER A 169 -20.60 -3.99 -1.73
N ASP A 170 -21.18 -3.50 -0.64
CA ASP A 170 -21.45 -4.32 0.55
C ASP A 170 -22.41 -5.50 0.28
N ASP A 171 -23.32 -5.34 -0.67
CA ASP A 171 -24.24 -6.39 -1.13
C ASP A 171 -23.62 -7.33 -2.17
N GLY A 172 -22.39 -7.05 -2.62
CA GLY A 172 -21.67 -7.81 -3.62
C GLY A 172 -22.25 -7.73 -5.04
N ASN A 173 -23.15 -6.78 -5.32
CA ASN A 173 -23.80 -6.64 -6.64
C ASN A 173 -23.03 -5.73 -7.59
N LEU A 174 -22.27 -4.77 -7.08
CA LEU A 174 -21.50 -3.81 -7.85
C LEU A 174 -20.01 -3.93 -7.55
N LEU A 175 -19.19 -3.55 -8.52
CA LEU A 175 -17.74 -3.47 -8.38
C LEU A 175 -17.25 -2.13 -8.91
N ALA A 176 -16.77 -1.27 -8.03
CA ALA A 176 -15.99 -0.10 -8.44
C ALA A 176 -14.54 -0.51 -8.61
N PHE A 177 -13.92 -0.08 -9.69
CA PHE A 177 -12.51 -0.30 -9.97
C PHE A 177 -11.94 0.82 -10.81
N ALA A 178 -10.66 1.10 -10.66
CA ALA A 178 -10.00 2.19 -11.35
C ALA A 178 -8.90 1.66 -12.29
N ILE A 179 -8.83 2.21 -13.51
CA ILE A 179 -7.87 1.81 -14.54
C ILE A 179 -6.97 2.97 -14.95
N ASP A 180 -5.69 2.68 -15.21
CA ASP A 180 -4.76 3.61 -15.86
C ASP A 180 -4.21 2.98 -17.14
N THR A 181 -4.45 3.65 -18.27
CA THR A 181 -3.94 3.26 -19.60
C THR A 181 -2.82 4.18 -20.09
N THR A 182 -2.38 5.11 -19.23
CA THR A 182 -1.41 6.14 -19.59
C THR A 182 -0.02 5.90 -19.00
N GLY A 183 0.09 5.11 -17.94
CA GLY A 183 1.31 4.92 -17.16
C GLY A 183 1.63 6.10 -16.21
N TYR A 184 0.77 7.12 -16.13
CA TYR A 184 0.97 8.30 -15.29
C TYR A 184 0.22 8.23 -13.97
N ARG A 185 -0.36 7.07 -13.61
CA ARG A 185 -1.21 6.87 -12.42
C ARG A 185 -2.45 7.78 -12.42
N GLN A 186 -2.99 8.04 -13.61
CA GLN A 186 -4.22 8.81 -13.78
C GLN A 186 -5.38 7.84 -13.94
N TYR A 187 -5.95 7.47 -12.82
CA TYR A 187 -6.96 6.42 -12.77
C TYR A 187 -8.34 6.91 -13.16
N LEU A 188 -8.97 6.20 -14.07
CA LEU A 188 -10.38 6.33 -14.43
C LEU A 188 -11.18 5.27 -13.67
N LEU A 189 -12.05 5.70 -12.76
CA LEU A 189 -12.95 4.79 -12.06
C LEU A 189 -14.14 4.45 -12.95
N GLN A 190 -14.49 3.17 -12.93
CA GLN A 190 -15.66 2.58 -13.58
C GLN A 190 -16.41 1.70 -12.58
N ILE A 191 -17.69 1.45 -12.85
CA ILE A 191 -18.54 0.58 -12.04
C ILE A 191 -19.07 -0.55 -12.92
N LYS A 192 -18.94 -1.80 -12.46
CA LYS A 192 -19.48 -3.00 -13.10
C LYS A 192 -20.63 -3.56 -12.28
N ASP A 193 -21.77 -3.81 -12.93
CA ASP A 193 -22.83 -4.62 -12.33
C ASP A 193 -22.47 -6.10 -12.45
N LEU A 194 -22.19 -6.75 -11.32
CA LEU A 194 -21.75 -8.14 -11.27
C LEU A 194 -22.88 -9.14 -11.55
N ARG A 195 -24.15 -8.73 -11.49
CA ARG A 195 -25.31 -9.57 -11.84
C ARG A 195 -25.46 -9.73 -13.35
N THR A 196 -25.12 -8.68 -14.10
CA THR A 196 -25.22 -8.65 -15.57
C THR A 196 -23.87 -8.78 -16.27
N GLY A 197 -22.78 -8.49 -15.55
CA GLY A 197 -21.42 -8.42 -16.10
C GLY A 197 -21.16 -7.15 -16.90
N GLN A 198 -22.08 -6.21 -16.97
CA GLN A 198 -21.97 -4.98 -17.77
C GLN A 198 -21.39 -3.81 -16.98
N LEU A 199 -20.69 -2.91 -17.67
CA LEU A 199 -20.29 -1.63 -17.11
C LEU A 199 -21.48 -0.69 -17.05
N LEU A 200 -21.62 0.02 -15.94
CA LEU A 200 -22.52 1.16 -15.82
C LEU A 200 -21.94 2.38 -16.57
N PRO A 201 -22.76 3.44 -16.79
CA PRO A 201 -22.28 4.63 -17.50
C PRO A 201 -21.23 5.45 -16.74
N ASP A 202 -21.02 5.15 -15.46
CA ASP A 202 -20.17 5.89 -14.53
C ASP A 202 -18.70 5.93 -14.99
N LYS A 203 -18.14 7.14 -15.06
CA LYS A 203 -16.74 7.39 -15.39
C LYS A 203 -16.25 8.59 -14.59
N ILE A 204 -15.35 8.34 -13.64
CA ILE A 204 -14.77 9.37 -12.80
C ILE A 204 -13.26 9.40 -13.00
N GLU A 205 -12.75 10.51 -13.51
CA GLU A 205 -11.32 10.66 -13.82
C GLU A 205 -10.48 11.04 -12.61
N ARG A 206 -9.20 10.65 -12.64
CA ARG A 206 -8.17 11.02 -11.67
C ARG A 206 -8.51 10.67 -10.22
N VAL A 207 -9.09 9.48 -10.05
CA VAL A 207 -9.48 8.98 -8.73
C VAL A 207 -8.27 8.58 -7.91
N THR A 208 -8.29 8.91 -6.63
CA THR A 208 -7.22 8.62 -5.64
C THR A 208 -7.70 7.77 -4.46
N SER A 209 -9.00 7.75 -4.21
CA SER A 209 -9.64 6.90 -3.20
C SER A 209 -11.13 6.77 -3.50
N ALA A 210 -11.75 5.70 -3.04
CA ALA A 210 -13.19 5.47 -3.21
C ALA A 210 -13.78 4.70 -2.03
N GLU A 211 -15.00 5.08 -1.59
CA GLU A 211 -15.75 4.38 -0.55
C GLU A 211 -17.25 4.36 -0.87
N TRP A 212 -17.89 3.20 -0.67
CA TRP A 212 -19.32 3.04 -0.87
C TRP A 212 -20.14 3.62 0.29
N SER A 213 -21.32 4.19 -0.01
CA SER A 213 -22.39 4.30 0.97
C SER A 213 -22.97 2.92 1.30
N ASN A 214 -23.54 2.75 2.49
CA ASN A 214 -24.06 1.44 2.92
C ASN A 214 -25.21 0.90 2.02
N ASP A 215 -25.95 1.79 1.35
CA ASP A 215 -27.01 1.43 0.42
C ASP A 215 -26.54 1.27 -1.04
N SER A 216 -25.23 1.40 -1.27
CA SER A 216 -24.59 1.32 -2.60
C SER A 216 -25.12 2.31 -3.65
N LYS A 217 -25.88 3.35 -3.22
CA LYS A 217 -26.40 4.38 -4.14
C LYS A 217 -25.39 5.47 -4.43
N TYR A 218 -24.44 5.66 -3.53
CA TYR A 218 -23.40 6.68 -3.67
C TYR A 218 -22.01 6.08 -3.55
N LEU A 219 -21.10 6.66 -4.29
CA LEU A 219 -19.67 6.44 -4.15
C LEU A 219 -19.01 7.75 -3.75
N PHE A 220 -18.28 7.76 -2.64
CA PHE A 220 -17.47 8.88 -2.22
C PHE A 220 -16.09 8.73 -2.83
N VAL A 221 -15.62 9.75 -3.54
CA VAL A 221 -14.42 9.64 -4.38
C VAL A 221 -13.47 10.79 -4.11
N GLY A 222 -12.21 10.44 -3.82
CA GLY A 222 -11.09 11.37 -3.83
C GLY A 222 -10.61 11.60 -5.25
N GLN A 223 -10.28 12.85 -5.60
CA GLN A 223 -9.80 13.22 -6.93
C GLN A 223 -8.54 14.08 -6.84
N GLU A 224 -7.58 13.83 -7.75
CA GLU A 224 -6.37 14.63 -7.86
C GLU A 224 -6.53 15.85 -8.76
N ASP A 225 -5.81 16.91 -8.44
CA ASP A 225 -5.61 18.06 -9.32
C ASP A 225 -4.80 17.68 -10.56
N PRO A 226 -5.21 18.08 -11.76
CA PRO A 226 -4.58 17.65 -13.02
C PRO A 226 -3.14 18.15 -13.19
N VAL A 227 -2.73 19.20 -12.48
CA VAL A 227 -1.42 19.85 -12.63
C VAL A 227 -0.46 19.42 -11.51
N SER A 228 -0.87 19.63 -10.27
CA SER A 228 -0.03 19.33 -9.09
C SER A 228 -0.03 17.84 -8.73
N LYS A 229 -0.99 17.07 -9.22
CA LYS A 229 -1.20 15.66 -8.88
C LYS A 229 -1.51 15.42 -7.41
N ARG A 230 -1.92 16.44 -6.70
CA ARG A 230 -2.33 16.38 -5.31
C ARG A 230 -3.78 15.93 -5.24
N SER A 231 -4.11 14.97 -4.39
CA SER A 231 -5.49 14.63 -4.06
C SER A 231 -6.08 15.75 -3.23
N ASP A 232 -7.00 16.54 -3.79
CA ASP A 232 -7.47 17.76 -3.17
C ASP A 232 -8.99 17.93 -3.14
N LYS A 233 -9.75 17.03 -3.78
CA LYS A 233 -11.20 17.10 -3.80
C LYS A 233 -11.83 15.80 -3.38
N ILE A 234 -12.95 15.89 -2.65
CA ILE A 234 -13.81 14.75 -2.34
C ILE A 234 -15.19 15.03 -2.92
N TRP A 235 -15.67 14.08 -3.70
CA TRP A 235 -16.96 14.11 -4.35
C TRP A 235 -17.88 13.01 -3.83
N ARG A 236 -19.19 13.26 -3.84
CA ARG A 236 -20.23 12.23 -3.75
C ARG A 236 -20.81 12.02 -5.15
N HIS A 237 -20.62 10.84 -5.67
CA HIS A 237 -21.15 10.42 -6.97
C HIS A 237 -22.41 9.58 -6.79
N GLU A 238 -23.51 9.91 -7.50
CA GLU A 238 -24.73 9.10 -7.54
C GLU A 238 -24.58 8.02 -8.60
N VAL A 239 -24.51 6.76 -8.15
CA VAL A 239 -24.22 5.58 -8.99
C VAL A 239 -25.24 5.42 -10.11
N GLY A 240 -24.76 5.12 -11.33
CA GLY A 240 -25.58 4.97 -12.53
C GLY A 240 -26.00 6.30 -13.17
N THR A 241 -25.45 7.41 -12.71
CA THR A 241 -25.76 8.76 -13.23
C THR A 241 -24.47 9.55 -13.50
N ASP A 242 -24.61 10.78 -14.01
CA ASP A 242 -23.52 11.75 -14.17
C ASP A 242 -23.46 12.79 -13.03
N LYS A 243 -24.27 12.62 -11.98
CA LYS A 243 -24.34 13.56 -10.86
C LYS A 243 -23.19 13.40 -9.90
N ASN A 244 -22.50 14.51 -9.63
CA ASN A 244 -21.39 14.62 -8.70
C ASN A 244 -21.58 15.86 -7.82
N ASP A 245 -21.59 15.68 -6.51
CA ASP A 245 -21.61 16.77 -5.53
C ASP A 245 -20.22 16.95 -4.95
N LEU A 246 -19.63 18.14 -5.07
CA LEU A 246 -18.38 18.47 -4.40
C LEU A 246 -18.65 18.64 -2.90
N LEU A 247 -18.07 17.76 -2.08
CA LEU A 247 -18.21 17.76 -0.63
C LEU A 247 -17.12 18.54 0.08
N PHE A 248 -15.88 18.41 -0.44
CA PHE A 248 -14.72 19.03 0.18
C PHE A 248 -13.67 19.39 -0.88
N GLU A 249 -13.07 20.56 -0.73
CA GLU A 249 -11.90 21.00 -1.51
C GLU A 249 -10.81 21.48 -0.59
N GLU A 250 -9.66 20.81 -0.62
CA GLU A 250 -8.47 21.20 0.13
C GLU A 250 -7.68 22.26 -0.62
N LYS A 251 -7.75 23.49 -0.10
CA LYS A 251 -7.10 24.66 -0.74
C LYS A 251 -5.64 24.85 -0.36
N ASP A 252 -5.24 24.32 0.80
CA ASP A 252 -3.84 24.39 1.22
C ASP A 252 -3.00 23.38 0.45
N VAL A 253 -2.04 23.87 -0.32
CA VAL A 253 -1.18 23.07 -1.19
C VAL A 253 -0.29 22.07 -0.44
N LEU A 254 -0.14 22.21 0.86
CA LEU A 254 0.62 21.27 1.71
C LEU A 254 -0.18 20.03 2.09
N PHE A 255 -1.51 20.07 1.92
CA PHE A 255 -2.40 18.99 2.34
C PHE A 255 -2.89 18.16 1.16
N ASN A 256 -3.14 16.89 1.42
CA ASN A 256 -3.91 16.00 0.58
C ASN A 256 -5.23 15.66 1.28
N ALA A 257 -6.24 15.26 0.50
CA ALA A 257 -7.52 14.79 1.00
C ALA A 257 -7.79 13.35 0.53
N GLY A 258 -8.46 12.57 1.36
CA GLY A 258 -8.90 11.21 1.03
C GLY A 258 -10.17 10.86 1.79
N VAL A 259 -10.89 9.85 1.32
CA VAL A 259 -12.08 9.30 1.96
C VAL A 259 -11.78 7.90 2.50
N SER A 260 -12.37 7.55 3.63
CA SER A 260 -12.32 6.21 4.22
C SER A 260 -13.61 5.91 4.98
N ARG A 261 -13.81 4.64 5.34
CA ARG A 261 -14.97 4.18 6.12
C ARG A 261 -14.48 3.31 7.29
N SER A 262 -15.12 3.43 8.46
CA SER A 262 -14.87 2.56 9.60
C SER A 262 -15.12 1.09 9.23
N ARG A 263 -14.38 0.16 9.85
CA ARG A 263 -14.51 -1.28 9.58
C ARG A 263 -15.90 -1.82 9.93
N ASP A 264 -16.56 -1.26 10.93
CA ASP A 264 -17.95 -1.58 11.28
C ASP A 264 -18.99 -1.00 10.31
N LYS A 265 -18.50 -0.26 9.28
CA LYS A 265 -19.28 0.39 8.20
C LYS A 265 -20.29 1.43 8.68
N LYS A 266 -20.10 2.01 9.87
CA LYS A 266 -21.05 2.97 10.43
C LYS A 266 -20.66 4.42 10.21
N MET A 267 -19.38 4.68 9.93
CA MET A 267 -18.88 6.05 9.81
C MET A 267 -18.02 6.21 8.55
N LEU A 268 -18.26 7.28 7.81
CA LEU A 268 -17.41 7.75 6.72
C LEU A 268 -16.54 8.89 7.23
N PHE A 269 -15.33 9.00 6.69
CA PHE A 269 -14.37 10.05 7.03
C PHE A 269 -13.85 10.75 5.78
N ILE A 270 -13.74 12.07 5.83
CA ILE A 270 -12.87 12.86 4.97
C ILE A 270 -11.65 13.21 5.78
N ASN A 271 -10.49 12.76 5.32
CA ASN A 271 -9.21 13.00 5.95
C ASN A 271 -8.43 14.04 5.15
N SER A 272 -8.07 15.16 5.76
CA SER A 272 -7.14 16.14 5.20
C SER A 272 -5.83 16.09 5.99
N TYR A 273 -4.71 15.85 5.29
CA TYR A 273 -3.44 15.56 5.95
C TYR A 273 -2.24 16.16 5.23
N ALA A 274 -1.36 16.73 6.03
CA ALA A 274 -0.01 17.13 5.68
C ALA A 274 1.01 16.29 6.47
N LYS A 275 2.29 16.61 6.34
CA LYS A 275 3.36 15.85 7.01
C LYS A 275 3.22 15.84 8.55
N THR A 276 2.82 16.96 9.14
CA THR A 276 2.79 17.18 10.60
C THR A 276 1.48 17.76 11.12
N MET A 277 0.44 17.71 10.30
CA MET A 277 -0.89 18.23 10.63
C MET A 277 -1.97 17.38 9.99
N ARG A 278 -3.06 17.17 10.70
CA ARG A 278 -4.22 16.44 10.18
C ARG A 278 -5.53 17.08 10.65
N GLU A 279 -6.57 16.88 9.84
CA GLU A 279 -7.95 17.19 10.17
C GLU A 279 -8.84 16.08 9.61
N ALA A 280 -9.80 15.61 10.39
CA ALA A 280 -10.77 14.63 9.92
C ALA A 280 -12.19 15.18 10.12
N GLN A 281 -13.03 14.95 9.12
CA GLN A 281 -14.47 15.13 9.19
C GLN A 281 -15.15 13.77 9.13
N TYR A 282 -16.32 13.65 9.70
CA TYR A 282 -17.09 12.42 9.74
C TYR A 282 -18.54 12.61 9.32
N LEU A 283 -19.13 11.52 8.82
CA LEU A 283 -20.53 11.42 8.44
C LEU A 283 -21.03 10.02 8.78
N PRO A 284 -22.21 9.82 9.42
CA PRO A 284 -22.83 8.51 9.55
C PRO A 284 -23.07 7.88 8.16
N ALA A 285 -22.57 6.66 7.96
CA ALA A 285 -22.58 6.00 6.65
C ALA A 285 -23.99 5.56 6.19
N ASP A 286 -24.96 5.53 7.10
CA ASP A 286 -26.40 5.31 6.84
C ASP A 286 -27.14 6.59 6.42
N ASN A 287 -26.47 7.76 6.50
CA ASN A 287 -27.01 9.04 6.04
C ASN A 287 -26.06 9.72 5.03
N PRO A 288 -25.86 9.14 3.84
CA PRO A 288 -24.85 9.55 2.87
C PRO A 288 -25.05 10.97 2.30
N THR A 289 -26.20 11.58 2.53
CA THR A 289 -26.52 12.95 2.09
C THR A 289 -26.53 13.97 3.23
N GLY A 290 -26.13 13.57 4.44
CA GLY A 290 -26.05 14.43 5.62
C GLY A 290 -24.88 15.41 5.60
N ASP A 291 -24.79 16.20 6.66
CA ASP A 291 -23.73 17.19 6.84
C ASP A 291 -22.48 16.58 7.48
N TRP A 292 -21.32 16.87 6.90
CA TRP A 292 -20.02 16.50 7.42
C TRP A 292 -19.67 17.36 8.65
N LYS A 293 -19.11 16.73 9.69
CA LYS A 293 -18.73 17.39 10.93
C LYS A 293 -17.24 17.20 11.19
N VAL A 294 -16.55 18.30 11.57
CA VAL A 294 -15.13 18.27 11.94
C VAL A 294 -14.98 17.64 13.33
N LEU A 295 -14.02 16.68 13.48
CA LEU A 295 -13.69 16.07 14.77
C LEU A 295 -12.81 17.01 15.63
N ALA A 296 -11.67 17.41 15.08
CA ALA A 296 -10.79 18.40 15.68
C ALA A 296 -10.18 19.28 14.58
N PRO A 297 -10.22 20.63 14.70
CA PRO A 297 -9.60 21.51 13.72
C PRO A 297 -8.10 21.29 13.63
N ARG A 298 -7.54 21.44 12.43
CA ARG A 298 -6.09 21.36 12.22
C ARG A 298 -5.36 22.47 12.96
N ARG A 299 -4.19 22.15 13.51
CA ARG A 299 -3.24 23.09 14.08
C ARG A 299 -1.82 22.58 13.92
N ALA A 300 -0.87 23.51 13.92
CA ALA A 300 0.54 23.18 13.75
C ALA A 300 1.03 22.14 14.76
N GLY A 301 1.67 21.09 14.28
CA GLY A 301 2.24 20.02 15.09
C GLY A 301 1.23 19.04 15.70
N HIS A 302 -0.06 19.18 15.42
CA HIS A 302 -1.06 18.22 15.88
C HIS A 302 -1.39 17.22 14.78
N GLU A 303 -1.04 15.98 15.06
CA GLU A 303 -1.32 14.83 14.21
C GLU A 303 -2.33 13.92 14.90
N TYR A 304 -3.35 13.50 14.16
CA TYR A 304 -4.23 12.44 14.59
C TYR A 304 -4.83 11.71 13.39
N SER A 305 -5.04 10.41 13.51
CA SER A 305 -5.95 9.65 12.65
C SER A 305 -7.18 9.27 13.46
N ALA A 306 -8.35 9.30 12.82
CA ALA A 306 -9.60 8.95 13.47
C ALA A 306 -10.17 7.66 12.90
N ASP A 307 -10.72 6.83 13.77
CA ASP A 307 -11.56 5.69 13.43
C ASP A 307 -12.78 5.66 14.34
N TYR A 308 -13.74 4.81 14.01
CA TYR A 308 -14.98 4.66 14.77
C TYR A 308 -15.30 3.19 14.98
N ASP A 309 -15.71 2.86 16.22
CA ASP A 309 -16.19 1.55 16.54
C ASP A 309 -17.17 1.57 17.72
N SER A 310 -18.28 0.87 17.58
CA SER A 310 -19.22 0.56 18.67
C SER A 310 -19.67 1.77 19.52
N GLY A 311 -19.88 2.94 18.88
CA GLY A 311 -20.38 4.14 19.56
C GLY A 311 -19.29 5.08 20.09
N GLU A 312 -18.02 4.78 19.85
CA GLU A 312 -16.87 5.60 20.24
C GLU A 312 -16.00 5.95 19.03
N PHE A 313 -15.47 7.16 18.99
CA PHE A 313 -14.38 7.53 18.12
C PHE A 313 -13.05 7.22 18.80
N TYR A 314 -12.06 6.80 18.02
CA TYR A 314 -10.71 6.53 18.47
C TYR A 314 -9.72 7.37 17.68
N PHE A 315 -8.69 7.83 18.36
CA PHE A 315 -7.70 8.77 17.81
C PHE A 315 -6.30 8.27 18.12
N VAL A 316 -5.54 7.89 17.09
CA VAL A 316 -4.09 7.74 17.24
C VAL A 316 -3.50 9.13 17.10
N THR A 317 -2.89 9.68 18.16
CA THR A 317 -2.53 11.11 18.21
C THR A 317 -1.26 11.36 18.98
N ASN A 318 -0.56 12.45 18.59
CA ASN A 318 0.58 13.00 19.32
C ASN A 318 0.18 14.09 20.33
N LYS A 319 -1.12 14.19 20.65
CA LYS A 319 -1.65 15.15 21.61
C LYS A 319 -0.94 15.09 22.97
N ASP A 320 -0.79 16.25 23.61
CA ASP A 320 -0.17 16.43 24.93
C ASP A 320 1.31 15.97 24.99
N GLY A 321 2.05 16.13 23.87
CA GLY A 321 3.46 15.80 23.79
C GLY A 321 3.77 14.31 23.61
N ALA A 322 2.80 13.51 23.18
CA ALA A 322 2.98 12.08 22.89
C ALA A 322 3.70 11.89 21.54
N GLU A 323 5.02 12.14 21.50
CA GLU A 323 5.83 12.10 20.27
C GLU A 323 5.77 10.73 19.55
N ASN A 324 5.65 9.64 20.30
CA ASN A 324 5.47 8.27 19.79
C ASN A 324 4.01 7.85 19.69
N PHE A 325 3.10 8.81 19.73
CA PHE A 325 1.65 8.65 19.68
C PHE A 325 1.07 7.89 20.88
N LYS A 326 -0.19 8.09 21.10
CA LYS A 326 -1.09 7.37 22.03
C LYS A 326 -2.44 7.16 21.35
N VAL A 327 -3.29 6.32 21.92
CA VAL A 327 -4.67 6.18 21.47
C VAL A 327 -5.60 6.82 22.46
N MET A 328 -6.36 7.80 22.00
CA MET A 328 -7.45 8.41 22.78
C MET A 328 -8.80 7.97 22.22
N LYS A 329 -9.86 8.15 22.99
CA LYS A 329 -11.24 7.88 22.59
C LYS A 329 -12.21 8.92 23.09
N ALA A 330 -13.34 9.07 22.40
CA ALA A 330 -14.46 9.91 22.80
C ALA A 330 -15.79 9.27 22.39
N PRO A 331 -16.88 9.50 23.16
CA PRO A 331 -18.20 8.98 22.80
C PRO A 331 -18.71 9.67 21.53
N ALA A 332 -19.48 8.94 20.70
CA ALA A 332 -20.07 9.49 19.48
C ALA A 332 -21.05 10.65 19.74
N SER A 333 -21.61 10.73 20.94
CA SER A 333 -22.49 11.84 21.36
C SER A 333 -21.75 13.16 21.56
N ASP A 334 -20.45 13.12 21.88
CA ASP A 334 -19.55 14.28 21.96
C ASP A 334 -18.13 13.88 21.55
N PRO A 335 -17.83 13.85 20.24
CA PRO A 335 -16.51 13.48 19.73
C PRO A 335 -15.51 14.63 19.79
N SER A 336 -15.89 15.79 20.34
CA SER A 336 -15.01 16.95 20.43
C SER A 336 -13.75 16.65 21.24
N GLU A 337 -12.67 17.33 20.93
CA GLU A 337 -11.35 17.12 21.56
C GLU A 337 -11.37 17.25 23.09
N LYS A 338 -12.36 17.98 23.65
CA LYS A 338 -12.54 18.13 25.10
C LYS A 338 -12.93 16.84 25.81
N SER A 339 -13.60 15.93 25.08
CA SER A 339 -14.09 14.65 25.58
C SER A 339 -13.08 13.52 25.34
N TRP A 340 -11.92 13.79 24.75
CA TRP A 340 -10.92 12.76 24.50
C TRP A 340 -10.28 12.29 25.80
N THR A 341 -10.31 10.98 26.01
CA THR A 341 -9.68 10.28 27.15
C THR A 341 -8.73 9.21 26.63
N ASP A 342 -7.70 8.87 27.40
CA ASP A 342 -6.74 7.84 27.00
C ASP A 342 -7.41 6.46 26.94
N PHE A 343 -7.26 5.79 25.81
CA PHE A 343 -7.59 4.37 25.62
C PHE A 343 -6.33 3.50 25.72
N ILE A 344 -5.25 3.91 25.05
CA ILE A 344 -3.90 3.37 25.22
C ILE A 344 -3.02 4.55 25.60
N PRO A 345 -2.55 4.62 26.86
CA PRO A 345 -1.72 5.72 27.33
C PRO A 345 -0.39 5.81 26.58
N TYR A 346 0.21 6.98 26.59
CA TYR A 346 1.52 7.24 26.02
C TYR A 346 2.61 6.42 26.72
N ASP A 347 3.45 5.76 25.89
CA ASP A 347 4.70 5.13 26.33
C ASP A 347 5.83 5.70 25.45
N PRO A 348 6.86 6.38 26.03
CA PRO A 348 7.95 6.96 25.28
C PRO A 348 8.83 5.92 24.56
N ASN A 349 8.78 4.64 24.95
CA ASN A 349 9.56 3.57 24.36
C ASN A 349 8.83 2.84 23.22
N VAL A 350 7.51 3.04 23.09
CA VAL A 350 6.68 2.34 22.11
C VAL A 350 5.99 3.34 21.21
N LYS A 351 6.31 3.30 19.91
CA LYS A 351 5.59 4.07 18.91
C LYS A 351 4.34 3.31 18.47
N ILE A 352 3.19 3.98 18.49
CA ILE A 352 1.95 3.45 17.94
C ILE A 352 1.80 3.95 16.50
N ASP A 353 1.79 3.02 15.52
CA ASP A 353 1.58 3.34 14.11
C ASP A 353 0.09 3.30 13.72
N GLY A 354 -0.71 2.49 14.38
CA GLY A 354 -2.14 2.38 14.10
C GLY A 354 -2.88 1.42 15.02
N VAL A 355 -4.20 1.49 14.96
CA VAL A 355 -5.10 0.57 15.63
C VAL A 355 -6.20 0.16 14.67
N ASP A 356 -6.43 -1.15 14.52
CA ASP A 356 -7.52 -1.74 13.76
C ASP A 356 -8.57 -2.33 14.72
N PHE A 357 -9.81 -1.91 14.58
CA PHE A 357 -10.91 -2.39 15.42
C PHE A 357 -11.66 -3.51 14.72
N PHE A 358 -11.88 -4.59 15.49
CA PHE A 358 -12.75 -5.71 15.15
C PHE A 358 -13.85 -5.80 16.23
N LYS A 359 -14.91 -6.54 15.98
CA LYS A 359 -16.06 -6.64 16.86
C LYS A 359 -15.70 -6.85 18.34
N ASP A 360 -14.81 -7.77 18.61
CA ASP A 360 -14.43 -8.18 19.97
C ASP A 360 -12.97 -7.86 20.31
N TYR A 361 -12.17 -7.39 19.36
CA TYR A 361 -10.73 -7.22 19.50
C TYR A 361 -10.26 -5.89 18.90
N ALA A 362 -9.11 -5.44 19.35
CA ALA A 362 -8.33 -4.40 18.68
C ALA A 362 -6.93 -4.94 18.41
N ALA A 363 -6.40 -4.66 17.23
CA ALA A 363 -5.02 -4.97 16.84
C ALA A 363 -4.25 -3.67 16.74
N VAL A 364 -3.18 -3.53 17.52
CA VAL A 364 -2.33 -2.34 17.60
C VAL A 364 -1.02 -2.64 16.90
N SER A 365 -0.70 -1.85 15.89
CA SER A 365 0.61 -1.88 15.23
C SER A 365 1.57 -0.99 16.01
N GLU A 366 2.66 -1.56 16.48
CA GLU A 366 3.63 -0.92 17.39
C GLU A 366 5.06 -1.09 16.89
N VAL A 367 5.92 -0.12 17.21
CA VAL A 367 7.37 -0.24 17.05
C VAL A 367 8.05 -0.01 18.39
N GLU A 368 8.88 -0.95 18.82
CA GLU A 368 9.69 -0.84 20.03
C GLU A 368 11.11 -1.35 19.75
N ASN A 369 12.13 -0.58 20.15
CA ASN A 369 13.54 -0.91 19.90
C ASN A 369 13.86 -1.20 18.41
N GLY A 370 13.17 -0.55 17.48
CA GLY A 370 13.34 -0.72 16.03
C GLY A 370 12.68 -1.98 15.44
N LEU A 371 11.89 -2.71 16.22
CA LEU A 371 11.15 -3.89 15.77
C LEU A 371 9.65 -3.63 15.75
N GLU A 372 8.98 -4.16 14.74
CA GLU A 372 7.54 -4.07 14.56
C GLU A 372 6.82 -5.16 15.35
N TYR A 373 5.68 -4.83 15.95
CA TYR A 373 4.83 -5.76 16.68
C TYR A 373 3.36 -5.53 16.32
N VAL A 374 2.59 -6.61 16.36
CA VAL A 374 1.12 -6.54 16.38
C VAL A 374 0.67 -7.00 17.76
N ARG A 375 0.08 -6.08 18.54
CA ARG A 375 -0.49 -6.37 19.85
C ARG A 375 -2.01 -6.54 19.74
N VAL A 376 -2.52 -7.70 20.14
CA VAL A 376 -3.94 -8.01 20.14
C VAL A 376 -4.52 -7.79 21.54
N MET A 377 -5.59 -7.00 21.60
CA MET A 377 -6.34 -6.66 22.81
C MET A 377 -7.73 -7.24 22.72
N ASP A 378 -8.13 -8.02 23.74
CA ASP A 378 -9.52 -8.49 23.89
C ASP A 378 -10.38 -7.37 24.50
N ARG A 379 -11.41 -6.92 23.80
CA ARG A 379 -12.27 -5.80 24.23
C ARG A 379 -13.48 -6.25 25.05
N LYS A 380 -13.82 -7.53 25.01
CA LYS A 380 -14.95 -8.12 25.76
C LYS A 380 -14.54 -8.63 27.11
N THR A 381 -13.38 -9.21 27.20
CA THR A 381 -12.90 -9.85 28.43
C THR A 381 -11.75 -9.04 29.02
N LYS A 382 -11.41 -9.34 30.28
CA LYS A 382 -10.24 -8.74 30.94
C LYS A 382 -8.95 -9.52 30.66
N ARG A 383 -8.92 -10.33 29.59
CA ARG A 383 -7.74 -11.09 29.21
C ARG A 383 -6.62 -10.15 28.84
N ALA A 384 -5.43 -10.37 29.39
CA ALA A 384 -4.25 -9.53 29.11
C ALA A 384 -3.97 -9.45 27.62
N PRO A 385 -3.58 -8.27 27.07
CA PRO A 385 -3.11 -8.14 25.70
C PRO A 385 -1.95 -9.09 25.40
N VAL A 386 -1.78 -9.48 24.14
CA VAL A 386 -0.67 -10.31 23.69
C VAL A 386 -0.07 -9.72 22.43
N ARG A 387 1.24 -9.62 22.36
CA ARG A 387 1.95 -9.44 21.09
C ARG A 387 2.01 -10.77 20.36
N ILE A 388 1.75 -10.78 19.05
CA ILE A 388 1.88 -11.98 18.23
C ILE A 388 3.35 -12.41 18.31
N PRO A 389 3.63 -13.67 18.73
CA PRO A 389 5.00 -14.15 18.86
C PRO A 389 5.72 -14.21 17.52
N THR A 390 6.99 -13.84 17.49
CA THR A 390 7.87 -13.91 16.33
C THR A 390 8.97 -14.95 16.56
N PRO A 391 9.30 -15.78 15.55
CA PRO A 391 10.31 -16.83 15.70
C PRO A 391 11.75 -16.30 15.67
N GLU A 392 11.98 -15.08 15.16
CA GLU A 392 13.29 -14.53 14.89
C GLU A 392 13.48 -13.19 15.60
N SER A 393 14.74 -12.81 15.83
CA SER A 393 15.10 -11.59 16.55
C SER A 393 15.10 -10.34 15.67
N VAL A 394 15.18 -10.49 14.34
CA VAL A 394 15.13 -9.39 13.35
C VAL A 394 14.19 -9.80 12.22
N TYR A 395 13.17 -9.03 12.02
CA TYR A 395 12.08 -9.32 11.08
C TYR A 395 11.32 -8.05 10.71
N THR A 396 10.42 -8.18 9.73
CA THR A 396 9.32 -7.26 9.51
C THR A 396 7.98 -7.97 9.73
N MET A 397 7.04 -7.26 10.35
CA MET A 397 5.70 -7.74 10.64
C MET A 397 4.68 -6.62 10.49
N GLY A 398 3.52 -6.90 9.92
CA GLY A 398 2.42 -5.94 9.85
C GLY A 398 1.09 -6.62 9.57
N LEU A 399 -0.01 -5.94 9.91
CA LEU A 399 -1.34 -6.44 9.56
C LEU A 399 -1.48 -6.52 8.03
N ALA A 400 -2.04 -7.62 7.55
CA ALA A 400 -2.40 -7.81 6.15
C ALA A 400 -3.86 -7.36 5.92
N ASN A 401 -4.43 -7.69 4.76
CA ASN A 401 -5.81 -7.35 4.45
C ASN A 401 -6.80 -8.11 5.36
N ASN A 402 -7.54 -7.38 6.20
CA ASN A 402 -8.52 -7.86 7.17
C ASN A 402 -9.83 -7.07 7.05
N PRO A 403 -10.62 -7.21 5.97
CA PRO A 403 -11.80 -6.36 5.77
C PRO A 403 -12.99 -6.74 6.66
N GLU A 404 -13.09 -8.00 7.12
CA GLU A 404 -14.20 -8.46 7.95
C GLU A 404 -14.11 -7.91 9.38
N TYR A 405 -15.21 -7.29 9.83
CA TYR A 405 -15.33 -6.78 11.20
C TYR A 405 -15.53 -7.90 12.24
N ASP A 406 -16.42 -8.85 11.93
CA ASP A 406 -16.71 -10.02 12.79
C ASP A 406 -15.88 -11.22 12.30
N THR A 407 -14.67 -11.34 12.79
CA THR A 407 -13.72 -12.39 12.39
C THR A 407 -13.11 -13.09 13.59
N PRO A 408 -12.92 -14.43 13.53
CA PRO A 408 -12.22 -15.18 14.57
C PRO A 408 -10.69 -15.11 14.42
N VAL A 409 -10.18 -14.63 13.30
CA VAL A 409 -8.75 -14.57 12.97
C VAL A 409 -8.37 -13.22 12.42
N ILE A 410 -7.13 -12.79 12.66
CA ILE A 410 -6.51 -11.68 11.95
C ILE A 410 -5.32 -12.17 11.12
N ARG A 411 -5.14 -11.55 9.96
CA ARG A 411 -4.01 -11.83 9.09
C ARG A 411 -2.91 -10.84 9.30
N TYR A 412 -1.69 -11.35 9.23
CA TYR A 412 -0.49 -10.53 9.24
C TYR A 412 0.54 -11.08 8.26
N GLY A 413 1.35 -10.15 7.72
CA GLY A 413 2.52 -10.46 6.94
C GLY A 413 3.73 -10.60 7.85
N TYR A 414 4.66 -11.47 7.49
CA TYR A 414 5.93 -11.68 8.18
C TYR A 414 7.02 -12.02 7.18
N SER A 415 8.18 -11.45 7.36
CA SER A 415 9.40 -11.85 6.64
C SER A 415 10.66 -11.51 7.44
N SER A 416 11.77 -12.17 7.12
CA SER A 416 13.06 -11.89 7.70
C SER A 416 14.17 -12.08 6.66
N MET A 417 15.44 -11.99 7.09
CA MET A 417 16.57 -12.30 6.21
C MET A 417 16.64 -13.79 5.79
N ILE A 418 15.98 -14.68 6.52
CA ILE A 418 15.98 -16.13 6.28
C ILE A 418 14.58 -16.71 6.08
N THR A 419 13.53 -15.96 6.40
CA THR A 419 12.15 -16.35 6.17
C THR A 419 11.54 -15.55 5.02
N PRO A 420 11.13 -16.19 3.89
CA PRO A 420 10.48 -15.51 2.77
C PRO A 420 9.17 -14.83 3.20
N ASN A 421 8.65 -13.95 2.33
CA ASN A 421 7.34 -13.31 2.55
C ASN A 421 6.28 -14.35 2.86
N SER A 422 5.67 -14.24 4.01
CA SER A 422 4.74 -15.21 4.57
C SER A 422 3.48 -14.51 5.03
N THR A 423 2.32 -15.12 4.78
CA THR A 423 1.03 -14.69 5.33
C THR A 423 0.59 -15.68 6.38
N TYR A 424 0.27 -15.18 7.56
CA TYR A 424 -0.25 -15.97 8.67
C TYR A 424 -1.66 -15.53 9.03
N GLU A 425 -2.43 -16.45 9.63
CA GLU A 425 -3.65 -16.18 10.36
C GLU A 425 -3.40 -16.43 11.85
N PHE A 426 -3.68 -15.42 12.68
CA PHE A 426 -3.63 -15.51 14.13
C PHE A 426 -5.03 -15.74 14.67
N ASP A 427 -5.26 -16.89 15.32
CA ASP A 427 -6.52 -17.20 16.00
C ASP A 427 -6.64 -16.34 17.27
N LEU A 428 -7.67 -15.49 17.31
CA LEU A 428 -7.87 -14.51 18.38
C LEU A 428 -8.21 -15.16 19.72
N LYS A 429 -8.85 -16.34 19.71
CA LYS A 429 -9.23 -17.08 20.90
C LYS A 429 -8.11 -18.00 21.40
N ALA A 430 -7.57 -18.83 20.53
CA ALA A 430 -6.48 -19.74 20.83
C ALA A 430 -5.15 -19.01 21.06
N ARG A 431 -4.95 -17.85 20.41
CA ARG A 431 -3.70 -17.07 20.38
C ARG A 431 -2.55 -17.84 19.73
N GLU A 432 -2.85 -18.48 18.62
CA GLU A 432 -1.93 -19.29 17.85
C GLU A 432 -1.88 -18.79 16.41
N SER A 433 -0.71 -18.83 15.80
CA SER A 433 -0.48 -18.45 14.41
C SER A 433 -0.44 -19.69 13.52
N LYS A 434 -1.11 -19.61 12.37
CA LYS A 434 -1.09 -20.62 11.33
C LYS A 434 -0.55 -20.02 10.04
N LEU A 435 0.49 -20.62 9.46
CA LEU A 435 0.99 -20.25 8.12
C LEU A 435 -0.09 -20.58 7.09
N VAL A 436 -0.44 -19.58 6.26
CA VAL A 436 -1.42 -19.72 5.16
C VAL A 436 -0.72 -19.80 3.83
N LYS A 437 0.29 -18.95 3.61
CA LYS A 437 1.08 -18.92 2.37
C LYS A 437 2.49 -18.42 2.67
N GLN A 438 3.46 -19.00 1.96
CA GLN A 438 4.85 -18.55 1.92
C GLN A 438 5.32 -18.54 0.47
N GLN A 439 6.10 -17.53 0.09
CA GLN A 439 6.69 -17.39 -1.24
C GLN A 439 7.94 -18.27 -1.40
#